data_890a45ee0ab1a8db8bf4771159374d09
#
_entry.id   890a45ee0ab1a8db8bf4771159374d09
#
_cell.length_a   1.000
_cell.length_b   1.000
_cell.length_c   1.000
_cell.angle_alpha   90.00
_cell.angle_beta   90.00
_cell.angle_gamma   90.00
#
_symmetry.space_group_name_H-M   'P 1'
#
loop_
_entity.id
_entity.type
_entity.pdbx_description
1 polymer ?
#
loop_
_entity_poly.entity_id
_entity_poly.type
_entity_poly.pdbx_seq_one_letter_code
_entity_poly.pdbx_strand_id
1 'polypeptide(L)'
;PMLIAFGLKLLGAIAAYLLGRMLIGFASNLVQRALERQKVEPTVIRYIGSIITVALNIILVVAILGYFGVETTSFAALVAGLGIAVGAAWGGLLSNFAAGVFILVLRPFKVGDYVLAGDVEGTVRMLGLFNTTIDSPDNVQTIVGNTKIMGGTIKNFTHNPYRRVELTAQLDHSVDPADAVRRLKEALPKIANVVAAPAPDVEILTFNERGPVLAVRPYCNTAHYWQVYFDGNRTIRE
;
A
#
# COMPACT_ATOMS: atom_id res chain seq x y z
N PRO A 1 22.52 -28.00 56.55
CA PRO A 1 21.40 -27.23 55.97
C PRO A 1 21.72 -26.62 54.55
N MET A 2 22.94 -26.10 54.37
CA MET A 2 23.33 -25.41 53.13
C MET A 2 23.46 -26.34 51.89
N LEU A 3 24.03 -27.55 52.07
CA LEU A 3 24.13 -28.57 51.01
C LEU A 3 22.78 -29.10 50.55
N ILE A 4 21.83 -29.25 51.47
CA ILE A 4 20.47 -29.72 51.17
C ILE A 4 19.71 -28.63 50.37
N ALA A 5 19.84 -27.34 50.75
CA ALA A 5 19.25 -26.21 50.03
C ALA A 5 19.84 -26.05 48.61
N PHE A 6 21.14 -26.24 48.48
CA PHE A 6 21.78 -26.22 47.16
C PHE A 6 21.33 -27.40 46.28
N GLY A 7 21.25 -28.61 46.87
CA GLY A 7 20.77 -29.79 46.16
C GLY A 7 19.33 -29.62 45.64
N LEU A 8 18.40 -29.06 46.48
CA LEU A 8 17.04 -28.75 46.08
C LEU A 8 16.97 -27.70 44.96
N LYS A 9 17.82 -26.65 44.99
CA LYS A 9 17.92 -25.67 43.94
C LYS A 9 18.43 -26.28 42.61
N LEU A 10 19.39 -27.19 42.71
CA LEU A 10 19.93 -27.89 41.53
C LEU A 10 18.86 -28.80 40.89
N LEU A 11 18.11 -29.56 41.70
CA LEU A 11 17.00 -30.38 41.22
C LEU A 11 15.90 -29.54 40.58
N GLY A 12 15.58 -28.39 41.14
CA GLY A 12 14.61 -27.43 40.57
C GLY A 12 15.07 -26.88 39.22
N ALA A 13 16.37 -26.55 39.10
CA ALA A 13 16.92 -26.07 37.83
C ALA A 13 16.94 -27.15 36.74
N ILE A 14 17.26 -28.40 37.09
CA ILE A 14 17.22 -29.55 36.19
C ILE A 14 15.77 -29.78 35.72
N ALA A 15 14.83 -29.79 36.65
CA ALA A 15 13.40 -29.90 36.30
C ALA A 15 12.93 -28.78 35.39
N ALA A 16 13.28 -27.52 35.69
CA ALA A 16 12.97 -26.37 34.86
C ALA A 16 13.60 -26.46 33.47
N TYR A 17 14.85 -26.95 33.38
CA TYR A 17 15.53 -27.16 32.09
C TYR A 17 14.83 -28.23 31.23
N LEU A 18 14.50 -29.40 31.85
CA LEU A 18 13.85 -30.48 31.12
C LEU A 18 12.44 -30.08 30.65
N LEU A 19 11.65 -29.45 31.53
CA LEU A 19 10.32 -28.93 31.17
C LEU A 19 10.43 -27.83 30.11
N GLY A 20 11.36 -26.89 30.25
CA GLY A 20 11.59 -25.84 29.28
C GLY A 20 11.97 -26.38 27.90
N ARG A 21 12.88 -27.36 27.83
CA ARG A 21 13.25 -28.04 26.58
C ARG A 21 12.07 -28.75 25.93
N MET A 22 11.23 -29.40 26.73
CA MET A 22 10.01 -30.06 26.23
C MET A 22 9.02 -29.03 25.65
N LEU A 23 8.80 -27.92 26.35
CA LEU A 23 7.95 -26.83 25.89
C LEU A 23 8.48 -26.15 24.62
N ILE A 24 9.80 -25.93 24.54
CA ILE A 24 10.45 -25.37 23.33
C ILE A 24 10.25 -26.32 22.14
N GLY A 25 10.49 -27.62 22.34
CA GLY A 25 10.25 -28.62 21.29
C GLY A 25 8.80 -28.65 20.82
N PHE A 26 7.86 -28.60 21.77
CA PHE A 26 6.43 -28.56 21.46
C PHE A 26 6.06 -27.29 20.68
N ALA A 27 6.50 -26.10 21.13
CA ALA A 27 6.22 -24.83 20.48
C ALA A 27 6.82 -24.78 19.04
N SER A 28 8.08 -25.20 18.90
CA SER A 28 8.75 -25.25 17.60
C SER A 28 8.05 -26.19 16.64
N ASN A 29 7.67 -27.40 17.07
CA ASN A 29 6.95 -28.37 16.26
C ASN A 29 5.53 -27.88 15.88
N LEU A 30 4.86 -27.17 16.79
CA LEU A 30 3.53 -26.59 16.50
C LEU A 30 3.60 -25.57 15.40
N VAL A 31 4.59 -24.65 15.47
CA VAL A 31 4.80 -23.63 14.44
C VAL A 31 5.20 -24.26 13.10
N GLN A 32 6.14 -25.21 13.11
CA GLN A 32 6.57 -25.90 11.89
C GLN A 32 5.38 -26.61 11.21
N ARG A 33 4.56 -27.37 11.94
CA ARG A 33 3.38 -28.03 11.40
C ARG A 33 2.35 -27.04 10.85
N ALA A 34 2.18 -25.89 11.52
CA ALA A 34 1.26 -24.84 11.03
C ALA A 34 1.73 -24.26 9.68
N LEU A 35 3.04 -24.02 9.53
CA LEU A 35 3.63 -23.53 8.30
C LEU A 35 3.62 -24.57 7.17
N GLU A 36 3.87 -25.85 7.49
CA GLU A 36 3.76 -26.97 6.52
C GLU A 36 2.34 -27.08 5.95
N ARG A 37 1.30 -26.92 6.79
CA ARG A 37 -0.10 -26.93 6.32
C ARG A 37 -0.39 -25.79 5.33
N GLN A 38 0.30 -24.68 5.45
CA GLN A 38 0.17 -23.53 4.54
C GLN A 38 1.06 -23.65 3.30
N LYS A 39 1.73 -24.80 3.09
CA LYS A 39 2.62 -25.09 1.95
C LYS A 39 3.77 -24.07 1.83
N VAL A 40 4.25 -23.55 2.97
CA VAL A 40 5.41 -22.68 3.01
C VAL A 40 6.65 -23.50 2.62
N GLU A 41 7.57 -22.86 1.91
CA GLU A 41 8.79 -23.49 1.41
C GLU A 41 9.63 -24.10 2.56
N PRO A 42 10.10 -25.37 2.43
CA PRO A 42 10.78 -26.10 3.52
C PRO A 42 11.99 -25.38 4.13
N THR A 43 12.71 -24.61 3.31
CA THR A 43 13.87 -23.81 3.75
C THR A 43 13.44 -22.74 4.75
N VAL A 44 12.35 -22.04 4.46
CA VAL A 44 11.77 -20.98 5.33
C VAL A 44 11.30 -21.57 6.67
N ILE A 45 10.62 -22.74 6.63
CA ILE A 45 10.16 -23.43 7.82
C ILE A 45 11.33 -23.78 8.74
N ARG A 46 12.43 -24.28 8.17
CA ARG A 46 13.65 -24.62 8.91
C ARG A 46 14.28 -23.39 9.58
N TYR A 47 14.40 -22.27 8.84
CA TYR A 47 14.96 -21.02 9.40
C TYR A 47 14.09 -20.47 10.53
N ILE A 48 12.78 -20.40 10.37
CA ILE A 48 11.84 -19.92 11.39
C ILE A 48 11.92 -20.84 12.63
N GLY A 49 11.91 -22.15 12.45
CA GLY A 49 12.04 -23.12 13.54
C GLY A 49 13.35 -22.96 14.30
N SER A 50 14.47 -22.75 13.60
CA SER A 50 15.77 -22.51 14.22
C SER A 50 15.80 -21.21 15.00
N ILE A 51 15.28 -20.10 14.47
CA ILE A 51 15.22 -18.81 15.16
C ILE A 51 14.40 -18.92 16.44
N ILE A 52 13.21 -19.52 16.38
CA ILE A 52 12.34 -19.72 17.55
C ILE A 52 13.05 -20.57 18.60
N THR A 53 13.66 -21.68 18.19
CA THR A 53 14.36 -22.58 19.10
C THR A 53 15.53 -21.87 19.78
N VAL A 54 16.34 -21.11 19.07
CA VAL A 54 17.47 -20.34 19.63
C VAL A 54 16.96 -19.28 20.60
N ALA A 55 15.96 -18.49 20.20
CA ALA A 55 15.40 -17.42 21.03
C ALA A 55 14.83 -17.99 22.37
N LEU A 56 14.03 -19.05 22.28
CA LEU A 56 13.46 -19.68 23.47
C LEU A 56 14.51 -20.36 24.37
N ASN A 57 15.59 -20.95 23.80
CA ASN A 57 16.70 -21.47 24.59
C ASN A 57 17.46 -20.35 25.32
N ILE A 58 17.69 -19.20 24.70
CA ILE A 58 18.30 -18.04 25.38
C ILE A 58 17.45 -17.62 26.59
N ILE A 59 16.13 -17.48 26.39
CA ILE A 59 15.20 -17.13 27.48
C ILE A 59 15.24 -18.17 28.60
N LEU A 60 15.26 -19.46 28.26
CA LEU A 60 15.34 -20.55 29.23
C LEU A 60 16.63 -20.49 30.06
N VAL A 61 17.77 -20.26 29.39
CA VAL A 61 19.07 -20.14 30.07
C VAL A 61 19.08 -18.95 31.02
N VAL A 62 18.61 -17.78 30.57
CA VAL A 62 18.51 -16.56 31.39
C VAL A 62 17.60 -16.78 32.60
N ALA A 63 16.46 -17.46 32.42
CA ALA A 63 15.54 -17.78 33.51
C ALA A 63 16.21 -18.70 34.54
N ILE A 64 16.95 -19.72 34.13
CA ILE A 64 17.69 -20.62 35.01
C ILE A 64 18.81 -19.88 35.78
N LEU A 65 19.56 -18.98 35.12
CA LEU A 65 20.56 -18.15 35.75
C LEU A 65 19.93 -17.27 36.87
N GLY A 66 18.79 -16.65 36.57
CA GLY A 66 18.01 -15.86 37.56
C GLY A 66 17.55 -16.69 38.72
N TYR A 67 17.14 -17.96 38.53
CA TYR A 67 16.78 -18.87 39.59
C TYR A 67 17.95 -19.19 40.56
N PHE A 68 19.19 -19.22 40.04
CA PHE A 68 20.40 -19.34 40.86
C PHE A 68 20.81 -18.04 41.55
N GLY A 69 20.15 -16.90 41.26
CA GLY A 69 20.43 -15.60 41.85
C GLY A 69 21.50 -14.82 41.06
N VAL A 70 21.83 -15.25 39.85
CA VAL A 70 22.68 -14.46 38.94
C VAL A 70 21.88 -13.26 38.48
N GLU A 71 22.51 -12.08 38.54
CA GLU A 71 21.90 -10.86 38.06
C GLU A 71 21.68 -10.93 36.53
N THR A 72 20.42 -10.94 36.11
CA THR A 72 20.03 -11.11 34.70
C THR A 72 19.72 -9.78 34.01
N THR A 73 19.80 -8.67 34.73
CA THR A 73 19.48 -7.32 34.20
C THR A 73 20.29 -6.96 32.97
N SER A 74 21.59 -7.28 32.96
CA SER A 74 22.47 -7.05 31.80
C SER A 74 22.06 -7.90 30.59
N PHE A 75 21.64 -9.15 30.81
CA PHE A 75 21.13 -10.00 29.73
C PHE A 75 19.80 -9.50 29.19
N ALA A 76 18.92 -9.04 30.07
CA ALA A 76 17.66 -8.43 29.66
C ALA A 76 17.89 -7.17 28.79
N ALA A 77 18.87 -6.34 29.16
CA ALA A 77 19.25 -5.17 28.39
C ALA A 77 19.83 -5.54 27.00
N LEU A 78 20.66 -6.58 26.91
CA LEU A 78 21.16 -7.09 25.64
C LEU A 78 20.05 -7.63 24.75
N VAL A 79 19.12 -8.41 25.29
CA VAL A 79 17.97 -8.95 24.53
C VAL A 79 17.06 -7.81 24.07
N ALA A 80 16.82 -6.80 24.91
CA ALA A 80 16.07 -5.62 24.53
C ALA A 80 16.76 -4.85 23.38
N GLY A 81 18.09 -4.65 23.46
CA GLY A 81 18.86 -4.02 22.39
C GLY A 81 18.79 -4.79 21.07
N LEU A 82 18.93 -6.12 21.11
CA LEU A 82 18.74 -6.98 19.95
C LEU A 82 17.30 -6.88 19.39
N GLY A 83 16.30 -6.83 20.27
CA GLY A 83 14.89 -6.66 19.86
C GLY A 83 14.65 -5.34 19.13
N ILE A 84 15.26 -4.25 19.61
CA ILE A 84 15.19 -2.93 18.96
C ILE A 84 15.89 -2.98 17.58
N ALA A 85 17.07 -3.58 17.49
CA ALA A 85 17.80 -3.69 16.24
C ALA A 85 17.05 -4.51 15.18
N VAL A 86 16.49 -5.66 15.57
CA VAL A 86 15.64 -6.48 14.71
C VAL A 86 14.36 -5.73 14.32
N GLY A 87 13.69 -5.07 15.27
CA GLY A 87 12.50 -4.26 15.03
C GLY A 87 12.75 -3.14 14.04
N ALA A 88 13.88 -2.45 14.17
CA ALA A 88 14.26 -1.40 13.23
C ALA A 88 14.55 -1.96 11.81
N ALA A 89 15.23 -3.10 11.71
CA ALA A 89 15.49 -3.76 10.43
C ALA A 89 14.22 -4.21 9.71
N TRP A 90 13.20 -4.64 10.44
CA TRP A 90 11.92 -5.12 9.89
C TRP A 90 10.84 -4.02 9.84
N GLY A 91 11.11 -2.85 10.39
CA GLY A 91 10.15 -1.75 10.50
C GLY A 91 9.52 -1.35 9.18
N GLY A 92 10.31 -1.29 8.10
CA GLY A 92 9.80 -0.99 6.76
C GLY A 92 8.80 -2.03 6.22
N LEU A 93 9.07 -3.31 6.47
CA LEU A 93 8.16 -4.40 6.08
C LEU A 93 6.86 -4.35 6.88
N LEU A 94 6.96 -4.14 8.18
CA LEU A 94 5.82 -4.05 9.09
C LEU A 94 4.94 -2.83 8.78
N SER A 95 5.58 -1.71 8.40
CA SER A 95 4.91 -0.50 7.93
C SER A 95 4.10 -0.75 6.66
N ASN A 96 4.69 -1.44 5.68
CA ASN A 96 3.98 -1.82 4.45
C ASN A 96 2.80 -2.76 4.72
N PHE A 97 2.98 -3.71 5.64
CA PHE A 97 1.91 -4.61 6.08
C PHE A 97 0.75 -3.83 6.71
N ALA A 98 1.05 -2.96 7.68
CA ALA A 98 0.03 -2.13 8.33
C ALA A 98 -0.72 -1.26 7.32
N ALA A 99 0.01 -0.58 6.42
CA ALA A 99 -0.58 0.20 5.35
C ALA A 99 -1.47 -0.65 4.42
N GLY A 100 -1.05 -1.88 4.09
CA GLY A 100 -1.84 -2.82 3.29
C GLY A 100 -3.15 -3.22 3.96
N VAL A 101 -3.11 -3.50 5.27
CA VAL A 101 -4.33 -3.77 6.05
C VAL A 101 -5.28 -2.56 6.02
N PHE A 102 -4.76 -1.33 6.19
CA PHE A 102 -5.57 -0.12 6.10
C PHE A 102 -6.19 0.07 4.71
N ILE A 103 -5.44 -0.17 3.62
CA ILE A 103 -5.98 -0.12 2.25
C ILE A 103 -7.15 -1.11 2.09
N LEU A 104 -7.00 -2.33 2.59
CA LEU A 104 -8.03 -3.37 2.49
C LEU A 104 -9.28 -3.07 3.33
N VAL A 105 -9.12 -2.42 4.50
CA VAL A 105 -10.22 -2.06 5.41
C VAL A 105 -10.92 -0.78 4.97
N LEU A 106 -10.16 0.30 4.74
CA LEU A 106 -10.72 1.62 4.39
C LEU A 106 -11.14 1.71 2.94
N ARG A 107 -10.54 0.91 2.06
CA ARG A 107 -10.84 0.81 0.62
C ARG A 107 -10.88 2.17 -0.09
N PRO A 108 -9.81 2.98 -0.02
CA PRO A 108 -9.77 4.24 -0.76
C PRO A 108 -9.87 4.03 -2.27
N PHE A 109 -9.53 2.83 -2.73
CA PHE A 109 -9.70 2.32 -4.09
C PHE A 109 -9.85 0.80 -4.08
N LYS A 110 -10.28 0.23 -5.21
CA LYS A 110 -10.50 -1.20 -5.41
C LYS A 110 -9.70 -1.69 -6.61
N VAL A 111 -9.58 -3.02 -6.75
CA VAL A 111 -9.07 -3.63 -7.98
C VAL A 111 -9.97 -3.24 -9.14
N GLY A 112 -9.38 -2.77 -10.24
CA GLY A 112 -10.04 -2.24 -11.41
C GLY A 112 -10.20 -0.71 -11.43
N ASP A 113 -10.01 0.00 -10.30
CA ASP A 113 -10.03 1.45 -10.29
C ASP A 113 -8.81 2.05 -10.99
N TYR A 114 -9.01 3.13 -11.74
CA TYR A 114 -7.96 3.95 -12.29
C TYR A 114 -7.57 5.03 -11.26
N VAL A 115 -6.33 5.02 -10.83
CA VAL A 115 -5.86 5.83 -9.70
C VAL A 115 -4.51 6.48 -9.99
N LEU A 116 -4.20 7.56 -9.24
CA LEU A 116 -2.85 8.01 -9.00
C LEU A 116 -2.54 7.73 -7.51
N ALA A 117 -1.63 6.82 -7.24
CA ALA A 117 -1.27 6.41 -5.90
C ALA A 117 0.23 6.05 -5.82
N GLY A 118 0.93 6.56 -4.80
CA GLY A 118 2.39 6.36 -4.66
C GLY A 118 3.18 6.84 -5.87
N ASP A 119 2.78 7.97 -6.48
CA ASP A 119 3.34 8.58 -7.69
C ASP A 119 3.20 7.73 -8.98
N VAL A 120 2.33 6.72 -8.96
CA VAL A 120 2.03 5.87 -10.11
C VAL A 120 0.59 6.07 -10.53
N GLU A 121 0.37 6.40 -11.81
CA GLU A 121 -0.95 6.51 -12.42
C GLU A 121 -1.25 5.26 -13.24
N GLY A 122 -2.43 4.66 -13.02
CA GLY A 122 -2.83 3.45 -13.73
C GLY A 122 -4.01 2.72 -13.09
N THR A 123 -4.28 1.53 -13.61
CA THR A 123 -5.35 0.65 -13.13
C THR A 123 -4.82 -0.29 -12.04
N VAL A 124 -5.50 -0.33 -10.92
CA VAL A 124 -5.16 -1.24 -9.81
C VAL A 124 -5.41 -2.68 -10.25
N ARG A 125 -4.34 -3.50 -10.31
CA ARG A 125 -4.41 -4.91 -10.69
C ARG A 125 -4.59 -5.83 -9.49
N MET A 126 -3.87 -5.55 -8.41
CA MET A 126 -3.87 -6.39 -7.21
C MET A 126 -3.58 -5.55 -5.96
N LEU A 127 -4.28 -5.89 -4.88
CA LEU A 127 -4.03 -5.37 -3.53
C LEU A 127 -3.40 -6.47 -2.69
N GLY A 128 -2.11 -6.33 -2.40
CA GLY A 128 -1.36 -7.25 -1.54
C GLY A 128 -1.17 -6.67 -0.13
N LEU A 129 -0.74 -7.52 0.81
CA LEU A 129 -0.48 -7.11 2.19
C LEU A 129 0.69 -6.13 2.32
N PHE A 130 1.70 -6.23 1.45
CA PHE A 130 2.91 -5.41 1.51
C PHE A 130 3.00 -4.39 0.37
N ASN A 131 2.35 -4.68 -0.74
CA ASN A 131 2.41 -3.89 -1.96
C ASN A 131 1.08 -3.92 -2.71
N THR A 132 0.88 -2.92 -3.55
CA THR A 132 -0.21 -2.83 -4.51
C THR A 132 0.40 -2.85 -5.91
N THR A 133 -0.20 -3.61 -6.82
CA THR A 133 0.21 -3.68 -8.22
C THR A 133 -0.70 -2.79 -9.06
N ILE A 134 -0.10 -1.90 -9.85
CA ILE A 134 -0.78 -0.95 -10.73
C ILE A 134 -0.24 -1.13 -12.15
N ASP A 135 -1.12 -1.31 -13.12
CA ASP A 135 -0.79 -1.34 -14.54
C ASP A 135 -0.93 0.09 -15.10
N SER A 136 0.16 0.66 -15.58
CA SER A 136 0.17 1.99 -16.20
C SER A 136 -0.47 2.00 -17.59
N PRO A 137 -0.84 3.19 -18.14
CA PRO A 137 -1.49 3.27 -19.46
C PRO A 137 -0.66 2.72 -20.63
N ASP A 138 0.66 2.68 -20.48
CA ASP A 138 1.62 2.08 -21.42
C ASP A 138 1.83 0.57 -21.21
N ASN A 139 0.94 -0.06 -20.41
CA ASN A 139 0.92 -1.49 -20.11
C ASN A 139 2.17 -1.99 -19.34
N VAL A 140 2.72 -1.14 -18.47
CA VAL A 140 3.81 -1.52 -17.57
C VAL A 140 3.25 -1.85 -16.18
N GLN A 141 3.54 -3.04 -15.69
CA GLN A 141 3.18 -3.45 -14.34
C GLN A 141 4.13 -2.82 -13.33
N THR A 142 3.60 -2.01 -12.43
CA THR A 142 4.35 -1.35 -11.37
C THR A 142 3.92 -1.87 -10.00
N ILE A 143 4.89 -2.31 -9.20
CA ILE A 143 4.66 -2.78 -7.84
C ILE A 143 5.07 -1.67 -6.87
N VAL A 144 4.10 -1.17 -6.12
CA VAL A 144 4.28 -0.04 -5.20
C VAL A 144 4.11 -0.52 -3.76
N GLY A 145 5.05 -0.20 -2.88
CA GLY A 145 4.93 -0.49 -1.44
C GLY A 145 3.75 0.28 -0.83
N ASN A 146 2.95 -0.40 -0.01
CA ASN A 146 1.72 0.18 0.54
C ASN A 146 1.97 1.42 1.41
N THR A 147 3.11 1.49 2.10
CA THR A 147 3.51 2.68 2.88
C THR A 147 3.65 3.91 1.99
N LYS A 148 4.21 3.76 0.78
CA LYS A 148 4.33 4.87 -0.17
C LYS A 148 2.96 5.36 -0.64
N ILE A 149 2.01 4.46 -0.84
CA ILE A 149 0.64 4.79 -1.22
C ILE A 149 -0.07 5.56 -0.10
N MET A 150 -0.05 5.02 1.12
CA MET A 150 -0.76 5.61 2.27
C MET A 150 -0.11 6.89 2.79
N GLY A 151 1.19 7.08 2.54
CA GLY A 151 1.93 8.28 2.93
C GLY A 151 1.74 9.47 1.97
N GLY A 152 1.08 9.28 0.83
CA GLY A 152 0.89 10.30 -0.18
C GLY A 152 -0.57 10.61 -0.49
N THR A 153 -0.76 11.51 -1.46
CA THR A 153 -2.10 11.79 -1.98
C THR A 153 -2.59 10.64 -2.86
N ILE A 154 -3.78 10.16 -2.61
CA ILE A 154 -4.47 9.17 -3.43
C ILE A 154 -5.55 9.90 -4.25
N LYS A 155 -5.47 9.81 -5.59
CA LYS A 155 -6.53 10.27 -6.49
C LYS A 155 -7.20 9.05 -7.10
N ASN A 156 -8.48 8.84 -6.82
CA ASN A 156 -9.27 7.80 -7.45
C ASN A 156 -10.16 8.44 -8.52
N PHE A 157 -9.83 8.20 -9.78
CA PHE A 157 -10.54 8.77 -10.92
C PHE A 157 -11.81 7.98 -11.31
N THR A 158 -11.97 6.77 -10.78
CA THR A 158 -13.12 5.89 -11.07
C THR A 158 -14.21 6.00 -10.03
N HIS A 159 -13.90 6.47 -8.82
CA HIS A 159 -14.85 6.51 -7.70
C HIS A 159 -16.08 7.36 -8.01
N ASN A 160 -15.89 8.52 -8.64
CA ASN A 160 -16.99 9.40 -9.04
C ASN A 160 -17.59 8.96 -10.38
N PRO A 161 -18.90 9.18 -10.60
CA PRO A 161 -19.61 8.70 -11.79
C PRO A 161 -19.15 9.36 -13.08
N TYR A 162 -18.57 10.56 -13.00
CA TYR A 162 -18.05 11.30 -14.13
C TYR A 162 -16.77 12.07 -13.76
N ARG A 163 -15.99 12.37 -14.78
CA ARG A 163 -14.75 13.15 -14.71
C ARG A 163 -14.80 14.28 -15.74
N ARG A 164 -14.30 15.45 -15.36
CA ARG A 164 -14.14 16.58 -16.28
C ARG A 164 -12.91 16.36 -17.17
N VAL A 165 -13.07 16.53 -18.47
CA VAL A 165 -11.98 16.60 -19.43
C VAL A 165 -11.59 18.06 -19.59
N GLU A 166 -10.32 18.38 -19.48
CA GLU A 166 -9.81 19.74 -19.54
C GLU A 166 -9.15 19.98 -20.91
N LEU A 167 -9.83 20.77 -21.76
CA LEU A 167 -9.35 21.15 -23.07
C LEU A 167 -9.28 22.68 -23.17
N THR A 168 -8.50 23.19 -24.11
CA THR A 168 -8.40 24.61 -24.42
C THR A 168 -8.55 24.86 -25.91
N ALA A 169 -9.24 25.92 -26.28
CA ALA A 169 -9.33 26.40 -27.67
C ALA A 169 -8.72 27.80 -27.75
N GLN A 170 -7.67 27.96 -28.55
CA GLN A 170 -7.09 29.27 -28.88
C GLN A 170 -7.86 29.87 -30.05
N LEU A 171 -8.42 31.05 -29.86
CA LEU A 171 -9.06 31.81 -30.93
C LEU A 171 -8.11 32.88 -31.48
N ASP A 172 -8.31 33.26 -32.73
CA ASP A 172 -7.72 34.46 -33.32
C ASP A 172 -8.46 35.72 -32.86
N HIS A 173 -7.82 36.87 -32.87
CA HIS A 173 -8.44 38.15 -32.51
C HIS A 173 -9.63 38.55 -33.39
N SER A 174 -9.70 38.05 -34.61
CA SER A 174 -10.80 38.31 -35.56
C SER A 174 -12.06 37.46 -35.25
N VAL A 175 -11.99 36.46 -34.40
CA VAL A 175 -13.08 35.55 -34.09
C VAL A 175 -13.89 36.10 -32.91
N ASP A 176 -15.21 36.18 -33.05
CA ASP A 176 -16.11 36.51 -31.95
C ASP A 176 -16.13 35.34 -30.91
N PRO A 177 -15.65 35.56 -29.66
CA PRO A 177 -15.63 34.52 -28.66
C PRO A 177 -17.04 34.03 -28.30
N ALA A 178 -18.06 34.85 -28.34
CA ALA A 178 -19.44 34.48 -28.03
C ALA A 178 -19.99 33.47 -29.04
N ASP A 179 -19.71 33.65 -30.32
CA ASP A 179 -20.11 32.70 -31.38
C ASP A 179 -19.36 31.38 -31.23
N ALA A 180 -18.06 31.42 -30.95
CA ALA A 180 -17.26 30.21 -30.71
C ALA A 180 -17.76 29.41 -29.49
N VAL A 181 -18.05 30.09 -28.37
CA VAL A 181 -18.63 29.47 -27.17
C VAL A 181 -19.96 28.80 -27.49
N ARG A 182 -20.85 29.49 -28.22
CA ARG A 182 -22.17 28.93 -28.61
C ARG A 182 -21.99 27.68 -29.46
N ARG A 183 -21.14 27.70 -30.50
CA ARG A 183 -20.89 26.54 -31.38
C ARG A 183 -20.33 25.37 -30.62
N LEU A 184 -19.36 25.57 -29.73
CA LEU A 184 -18.79 24.51 -28.93
C LEU A 184 -19.80 23.92 -27.94
N LYS A 185 -20.64 24.75 -27.28
CA LYS A 185 -21.73 24.28 -26.43
C LYS A 185 -22.75 23.42 -27.19
N GLU A 186 -22.97 23.66 -28.47
CA GLU A 186 -23.84 22.87 -29.35
C GLU A 186 -23.17 21.58 -29.88
N ALA A 187 -21.84 21.59 -30.06
CA ALA A 187 -21.10 20.48 -30.67
C ALA A 187 -20.68 19.44 -29.63
N LEU A 188 -20.20 19.86 -28.46
CA LEU A 188 -19.66 18.96 -27.41
C LEU A 188 -20.65 17.87 -26.97
N PRO A 189 -21.95 18.12 -26.78
CA PRO A 189 -22.90 17.07 -26.39
C PRO A 189 -23.10 15.98 -27.46
N LYS A 190 -22.68 16.22 -28.71
CA LYS A 190 -22.78 15.25 -29.82
C LYS A 190 -21.63 14.24 -29.81
N ILE A 191 -20.58 14.52 -29.05
CA ILE A 191 -19.45 13.61 -28.90
C ILE A 191 -19.92 12.39 -28.09
N ALA A 192 -19.63 11.21 -28.60
CA ALA A 192 -19.97 9.95 -27.91
C ALA A 192 -19.39 9.91 -26.51
N ASN A 193 -20.16 9.40 -25.54
CA ASN A 193 -19.78 9.23 -24.13
C ASN A 193 -19.60 10.55 -23.33
N VAL A 194 -19.89 11.71 -23.91
CA VAL A 194 -20.07 12.94 -23.13
C VAL A 194 -21.40 12.83 -22.39
N VAL A 195 -21.38 13.06 -21.06
CA VAL A 195 -22.59 13.01 -20.24
C VAL A 195 -23.42 14.27 -20.41
N ALA A 196 -24.74 14.14 -20.31
CA ALA A 196 -25.66 15.28 -20.43
C ALA A 196 -25.73 16.11 -19.14
N ALA A 197 -25.48 15.47 -18.01
CA ALA A 197 -25.47 16.10 -16.68
C ALA A 197 -24.23 15.68 -15.88
N PRO A 198 -23.34 16.62 -15.53
CA PRO A 198 -23.39 18.04 -15.85
C PRO A 198 -23.17 18.32 -17.34
N ALA A 199 -23.79 19.37 -17.87
CA ALA A 199 -23.61 19.79 -19.24
C ALA A 199 -22.16 20.28 -19.47
N PRO A 200 -21.61 20.12 -20.70
CA PRO A 200 -20.30 20.67 -21.04
C PRO A 200 -20.19 22.17 -20.73
N ASP A 201 -19.10 22.56 -20.12
CA ASP A 201 -18.81 23.95 -19.79
C ASP A 201 -17.82 24.54 -20.82
N VAL A 202 -18.16 25.71 -21.38
CA VAL A 202 -17.26 26.46 -22.31
C VAL A 202 -17.31 27.92 -21.94
N GLU A 203 -16.17 28.44 -21.51
CA GLU A 203 -16.03 29.83 -21.03
C GLU A 203 -14.68 30.42 -21.45
N ILE A 204 -14.57 31.76 -21.46
CA ILE A 204 -13.31 32.41 -21.70
C ILE A 204 -12.39 32.18 -20.50
N LEU A 205 -11.25 31.53 -20.72
CA LEU A 205 -10.27 31.23 -19.70
C LEU A 205 -9.29 32.36 -19.46
N THR A 206 -8.74 32.91 -20.54
CA THR A 206 -7.73 34.00 -20.52
C THR A 206 -7.60 34.65 -21.88
N PHE A 207 -6.78 35.67 -21.96
CA PHE A 207 -6.37 36.31 -23.20
C PHE A 207 -4.84 36.31 -23.32
N ASN A 208 -4.32 36.13 -24.54
CA ASN A 208 -2.90 36.19 -24.84
C ASN A 208 -2.69 37.01 -26.13
N GLU A 209 -1.45 37.12 -26.60
CA GLU A 209 -1.07 37.86 -27.80
C GLU A 209 -1.75 37.36 -29.10
N ARG A 210 -2.28 36.12 -29.09
CA ARG A 210 -2.96 35.52 -30.26
C ARG A 210 -4.47 35.70 -30.20
N GLY A 211 -5.01 36.12 -29.06
CA GLY A 211 -6.44 36.31 -28.87
C GLY A 211 -7.00 35.58 -27.63
N PRO A 212 -8.32 35.41 -27.55
CA PRO A 212 -8.99 34.69 -26.46
C PRO A 212 -8.62 33.22 -26.44
N VAL A 213 -8.47 32.66 -25.21
CA VAL A 213 -8.35 31.24 -24.97
C VAL A 213 -9.60 30.78 -24.25
N LEU A 214 -10.30 29.79 -24.80
CA LEU A 214 -11.47 29.20 -24.17
C LEU A 214 -11.07 27.97 -23.34
N ALA A 215 -11.66 27.82 -22.17
CA ALA A 215 -11.76 26.54 -21.48
C ALA A 215 -12.89 25.73 -22.10
N VAL A 216 -12.62 24.48 -22.50
CA VAL A 216 -13.60 23.59 -23.12
C VAL A 216 -13.65 22.33 -22.29
N ARG A 217 -14.76 22.12 -21.56
CA ARG A 217 -14.83 21.16 -20.45
C ARG A 217 -16.00 20.20 -20.59
N PRO A 218 -15.92 19.18 -21.44
CA PRO A 218 -16.88 18.10 -21.43
C PRO A 218 -16.68 17.19 -20.21
N TYR A 219 -17.74 16.47 -19.83
CA TYR A 219 -17.70 15.49 -18.74
C TYR A 219 -17.99 14.09 -19.29
N CYS A 220 -17.28 13.07 -18.80
CA CYS A 220 -17.43 11.68 -19.22
C CYS A 220 -17.09 10.71 -18.09
N ASN A 221 -17.45 9.43 -18.25
CA ASN A 221 -16.92 8.39 -17.39
C ASN A 221 -15.41 8.22 -17.62
N THR A 222 -14.67 7.86 -16.56
CA THR A 222 -13.20 7.66 -16.61
C THR A 222 -12.77 6.68 -17.71
N ALA A 223 -13.56 5.63 -17.98
CA ALA A 223 -13.27 4.66 -19.02
C ALA A 223 -13.21 5.28 -20.44
N HIS A 224 -13.89 6.41 -20.65
CA HIS A 224 -13.97 7.10 -21.94
C HIS A 224 -13.15 8.41 -21.97
N TYR A 225 -12.34 8.67 -20.94
CA TYR A 225 -11.63 9.94 -20.80
C TYR A 225 -10.78 10.27 -22.02
N TRP A 226 -9.96 9.37 -22.48
CA TRP A 226 -9.06 9.60 -23.62
C TRP A 226 -9.79 9.70 -24.95
N GLN A 227 -10.86 8.92 -25.13
CA GLN A 227 -11.70 9.04 -26.34
C GLN A 227 -12.33 10.44 -26.38
N VAL A 228 -12.98 10.90 -25.30
CA VAL A 228 -13.60 12.23 -25.25
C VAL A 228 -12.54 13.34 -25.35
N TYR A 229 -11.34 13.16 -24.79
CA TYR A 229 -10.22 14.09 -24.93
C TYR A 229 -9.81 14.29 -26.38
N PHE A 230 -9.61 13.21 -27.15
CA PHE A 230 -9.20 13.31 -28.54
C PHE A 230 -10.34 13.78 -29.46
N ASP A 231 -11.55 13.33 -29.24
CA ASP A 231 -12.71 13.77 -30.01
C ASP A 231 -13.03 15.25 -29.75
N GLY A 232 -12.91 15.70 -28.50
CA GLY A 232 -13.06 17.10 -28.13
C GLY A 232 -12.04 18.00 -28.83
N ASN A 233 -10.77 17.59 -28.92
CA ASN A 233 -9.76 18.33 -29.66
C ASN A 233 -10.06 18.39 -31.18
N ARG A 234 -10.65 17.33 -31.76
CA ARG A 234 -11.09 17.36 -33.15
C ARG A 234 -12.24 18.32 -33.33
N THR A 235 -13.25 18.27 -32.47
CA THR A 235 -14.38 19.20 -32.52
C THR A 235 -14.00 20.67 -32.33
N ILE A 236 -12.97 20.95 -31.51
CA ILE A 236 -12.43 22.32 -31.36
C ILE A 236 -11.83 22.83 -32.67
N ARG A 237 -11.24 21.95 -33.48
CA ARG A 237 -10.60 22.33 -34.77
C ARG A 237 -11.61 22.57 -35.89
N GLU A 238 -12.76 21.87 -35.90
CA GLU A 238 -13.83 21.98 -36.89
C GLU A 238 -14.66 23.27 -36.70
#